data_89a97e3979c98b83ce42661fdcfbac5f
#
_entry.id   89a97e3979c98b83ce42661fdcfbac5f
#
_cell.length_a   1.000
_cell.length_b   1.000
_cell.length_c   1.000
_cell.angle_alpha   90.00
_cell.angle_beta   90.00
_cell.angle_gamma   90.00
#
_symmetry.space_group_name_H-M   'P 1'
#
loop_
_entity.id
_entity.type
_entity.pdbx_description
1 polymer ?
#
loop_
_entity_poly.entity_id
_entity_poly.type
_entity_poly.pdbx_seq_one_letter_code
_entity_poly.pdbx_strand_id
1 'polypeptide(L)'
;IKNEYPSLGGSYEVLHHTQLLDQLIKDGKIKIEEKLYKGKKITFHDPCYLGRANNEYSAPRSLIDSVKADLKEMKSCKDKALCCGAGGAQMFKESEKGNQEINIKRTKQAVKTNAKIIAAACPFCNTMLSDGIKATHDNSDFKVLDVAEIIDASVSKEL
;
A
#
# COMPACT_ATOMS: atom_id res chain seq x y z
N ILE A 1 -17.36 8.68 1.15
CA ILE A 1 -17.60 10.13 1.17
C ILE A 1 -17.51 10.67 -0.24
N LYS A 2 -16.35 10.65 -0.90
CA LYS A 2 -16.08 11.27 -2.21
C LYS A 2 -17.13 10.92 -3.28
N ASN A 3 -17.50 9.65 -3.40
CA ASN A 3 -18.28 9.15 -4.54
C ASN A 3 -19.79 9.02 -4.23
N GLU A 4 -20.17 8.93 -2.97
CA GLU A 4 -21.54 8.59 -2.55
C GLU A 4 -22.28 9.78 -1.89
N TYR A 5 -21.56 10.57 -1.09
CA TYR A 5 -22.17 11.72 -0.40
C TYR A 5 -22.76 12.80 -1.32
N PRO A 6 -22.23 13.06 -2.53
CA PRO A 6 -22.86 14.02 -3.44
C PRO A 6 -24.30 13.68 -3.78
N SER A 7 -24.67 12.40 -3.89
CA SER A 7 -26.04 11.99 -4.13
C SER A 7 -26.98 12.25 -2.94
N LEU A 8 -26.43 12.48 -1.75
CA LEU A 8 -27.12 12.80 -0.51
C LEU A 8 -27.02 14.29 -0.14
N GLY A 9 -26.52 15.13 -1.06
CA GLY A 9 -26.37 16.57 -0.86
C GLY A 9 -25.08 17.00 -0.15
N GLY A 10 -24.17 16.07 0.15
CA GLY A 10 -22.87 16.38 0.78
C GLY A 10 -21.74 16.49 -0.26
N SER A 11 -21.15 17.68 -0.42
CA SER A 11 -19.99 17.89 -1.30
C SER A 11 -18.77 18.28 -0.47
N TYR A 12 -17.74 17.42 -0.49
CA TYR A 12 -16.51 17.62 0.28
C TYR A 12 -15.30 17.38 -0.59
N GLU A 13 -14.23 18.12 -0.33
CA GLU A 13 -12.91 17.77 -0.83
C GLU A 13 -12.39 16.55 -0.04
N VAL A 14 -12.16 15.45 -0.74
CA VAL A 14 -11.73 14.20 -0.13
C VAL A 14 -10.43 13.75 -0.77
N LEU A 15 -9.36 13.78 0.01
CA LEU A 15 -8.05 13.30 -0.37
C LEU A 15 -7.72 12.01 0.40
N HIS A 16 -7.14 11.05 -0.27
CA HIS A 16 -6.50 9.94 0.40
C HIS A 16 -5.20 10.39 1.05
N HIS A 17 -4.78 9.78 2.17
CA HIS A 17 -3.57 10.20 2.88
C HIS A 17 -2.33 10.22 1.97
N THR A 18 -2.22 9.29 1.02
CA THR A 18 -1.11 9.29 0.07
C THR A 18 -1.11 10.50 -0.86
N GLN A 19 -2.28 10.98 -1.26
CA GLN A 19 -2.39 12.20 -2.07
C GLN A 19 -1.99 13.44 -1.26
N LEU A 20 -2.42 13.52 0.00
CA LEU A 20 -2.04 14.61 0.89
C LEU A 20 -0.54 14.63 1.14
N LEU A 21 0.06 13.48 1.47
CA LEU A 21 1.50 13.37 1.71
C LEU A 21 2.32 13.74 0.46
N ASP A 22 1.90 13.25 -0.70
CA ASP A 22 2.55 13.58 -1.98
C ASP A 22 2.51 15.08 -2.27
N GLN A 23 1.37 15.71 -2.01
CA GLN A 23 1.23 17.16 -2.16
C GLN A 23 2.12 17.91 -1.17
N LEU A 24 2.13 17.53 0.11
CA LEU A 24 2.96 18.18 1.13
C LEU A 24 4.46 18.06 0.83
N ILE A 25 4.92 16.95 0.27
CA ILE A 25 6.31 16.78 -0.17
C ILE A 25 6.60 17.69 -1.37
N LYS A 26 5.73 17.71 -2.39
CA LYS A 26 5.88 18.59 -3.57
C LYS A 26 5.89 20.06 -3.23
N ASP A 27 5.08 20.46 -2.25
CA ASP A 27 5.03 21.84 -1.73
C ASP A 27 6.22 22.18 -0.82
N GLY A 28 7.13 21.22 -0.56
CA GLY A 28 8.29 21.41 0.32
C GLY A 28 7.95 21.53 1.80
N LYS A 29 6.72 21.20 2.19
CA LYS A 29 6.25 21.21 3.59
C LYS A 29 6.75 20.00 4.38
N ILE A 30 7.03 18.90 3.70
CA ILE A 30 7.69 17.72 4.25
C ILE A 30 9.01 17.55 3.50
N LYS A 31 10.11 17.52 4.23
CA LYS A 31 11.45 17.25 3.70
C LYS A 31 11.82 15.81 3.94
N ILE A 32 12.19 15.11 2.88
CA ILE A 32 12.56 13.68 2.92
C ILE A 32 14.09 13.55 2.95
N GLU A 33 14.58 12.74 3.88
CA GLU A 33 15.95 12.25 3.86
C GLU A 33 16.05 10.98 3.03
N GLU A 34 16.82 11.03 1.95
CA GLU A 34 16.95 9.92 0.99
C GLU A 34 17.85 8.76 1.49
N LYS A 35 18.10 8.63 2.80
CA LYS A 35 19.11 7.68 3.32
C LYS A 35 18.54 6.29 3.56
N LEU A 36 17.39 6.20 4.22
CA LEU A 36 16.89 4.96 4.81
C LEU A 36 16.46 3.92 3.77
N TYR A 37 15.78 4.36 2.72
CA TYR A 37 15.20 3.46 1.70
C TYR A 37 15.89 3.54 0.34
N LYS A 38 16.87 4.41 0.17
CA LYS A 38 17.60 4.59 -1.10
C LYS A 38 18.11 3.27 -1.65
N GLY A 39 17.65 2.91 -2.85
CA GLY A 39 18.02 1.68 -3.55
C GLY A 39 17.45 0.38 -2.97
N LYS A 40 16.69 0.45 -1.86
CA LYS A 40 16.00 -0.74 -1.35
C LYS A 40 14.83 -1.09 -2.25
N LYS A 41 14.68 -2.38 -2.53
CA LYS A 41 13.54 -2.88 -3.30
C LYS A 41 12.29 -2.85 -2.46
N ILE A 42 11.28 -2.12 -2.92
CA ILE A 42 9.94 -2.05 -2.35
C ILE A 42 8.95 -2.52 -3.40
N THR A 43 8.01 -3.37 -3.04
CA THR A 43 6.85 -3.67 -3.88
C THR A 43 5.60 -3.05 -3.29
N PHE A 44 4.67 -2.63 -4.13
CA PHE A 44 3.45 -1.94 -3.68
C PHE A 44 2.20 -2.77 -3.97
N HIS A 45 1.34 -2.89 -2.97
CA HIS A 45 0.01 -3.44 -3.13
C HIS A 45 -1.00 -2.32 -3.37
N ASP A 46 -1.63 -2.30 -4.54
CA ASP A 46 -2.69 -1.36 -4.88
C ASP A 46 -3.99 -1.69 -4.12
N PRO A 47 -4.44 -0.84 -3.17
CA PRO A 47 -5.72 -1.04 -2.50
C PRO A 47 -6.88 -0.85 -3.47
N CYS A 48 -7.90 -1.71 -3.39
CA CYS A 48 -9.00 -1.71 -4.35
C CYS A 48 -9.82 -0.41 -4.34
N TYR A 49 -10.06 0.17 -3.17
CA TYR A 49 -10.81 1.44 -3.07
C TYR A 49 -10.01 2.63 -3.57
N LEU A 50 -8.70 2.64 -3.37
CA LEU A 50 -7.84 3.72 -3.89
C LEU A 50 -7.69 3.60 -5.41
N GLY A 51 -7.31 2.43 -5.89
CA GLY A 51 -7.07 2.18 -7.31
C GLY A 51 -8.37 2.05 -8.11
N ARG A 52 -9.05 0.91 -8.00
CA ARG A 52 -10.21 0.61 -8.86
C ARG A 52 -11.41 1.53 -8.67
N ALA A 53 -11.70 1.95 -7.44
CA ALA A 53 -12.85 2.81 -7.17
C ALA A 53 -12.55 4.30 -7.41
N ASN A 54 -11.30 4.75 -7.25
CA ASN A 54 -10.92 6.16 -7.35
C ASN A 54 -9.84 6.45 -8.41
N ASN A 55 -9.36 5.44 -9.13
CA ASN A 55 -8.36 5.55 -10.19
C ASN A 55 -7.05 6.23 -9.73
N GLU A 56 -6.71 6.11 -8.44
CA GLU A 56 -5.50 6.69 -7.87
C GLU A 56 -4.39 5.64 -7.77
N TYR A 57 -3.38 5.79 -8.60
CA TYR A 57 -2.21 4.91 -8.69
C TYR A 57 -0.89 5.67 -8.58
N SER A 58 -0.92 6.97 -8.82
CA SER A 58 0.27 7.81 -8.96
C SER A 58 0.83 8.26 -7.62
N ALA A 59 0.00 8.76 -6.72
CA ALA A 59 0.46 9.31 -5.45
C ALA A 59 1.24 8.29 -4.60
N PRO A 60 0.80 7.02 -4.41
CA PRO A 60 1.59 6.04 -3.68
C PRO A 60 2.96 5.77 -4.31
N ARG A 61 3.04 5.76 -5.64
CA ARG A 61 4.28 5.52 -6.37
C ARG A 61 5.23 6.72 -6.29
N SER A 62 4.68 7.93 -6.36
CA SER A 62 5.44 9.16 -6.15
C SER A 62 6.06 9.21 -4.75
N LEU A 63 5.33 8.76 -3.72
CA LEU A 63 5.85 8.67 -2.36
C LEU A 63 7.00 7.66 -2.24
N ILE A 64 6.90 6.50 -2.88
CA ILE A 64 7.98 5.49 -2.90
C ILE A 64 9.20 6.03 -3.65
N ASP A 65 8.99 6.79 -4.74
CA ASP A 65 10.08 7.44 -5.49
C ASP A 65 10.74 8.55 -4.67
N SER A 66 9.97 9.31 -3.89
CA SER A 66 10.50 10.41 -3.07
C SER A 66 11.57 9.95 -2.08
N VAL A 67 11.48 8.71 -1.57
CA VAL A 67 12.48 8.10 -0.69
C VAL A 67 13.60 7.39 -1.47
N LYS A 68 13.62 7.53 -2.81
CA LYS A 68 14.60 6.89 -3.73
C LYS A 68 14.68 5.38 -3.59
N ALA A 69 13.58 4.74 -3.28
CA ALA A 69 13.48 3.29 -3.28
C ALA A 69 13.34 2.74 -4.72
N ASP A 70 13.76 1.49 -4.91
CA ASP A 70 13.61 0.77 -6.17
C ASP A 70 12.25 0.04 -6.17
N LEU A 71 11.24 0.66 -6.77
CA LEU A 71 9.90 0.08 -6.87
C LEU A 71 9.90 -1.13 -7.81
N LYS A 72 9.47 -2.27 -7.29
CA LYS A 72 9.24 -3.51 -8.05
C LYS A 72 7.75 -3.81 -8.12
N GLU A 73 7.16 -3.62 -9.28
CA GLU A 73 5.74 -3.92 -9.48
C GLU A 73 5.47 -5.43 -9.39
N MET A 74 4.34 -5.79 -8.78
CA MET A 74 3.85 -7.17 -8.82
C MET A 74 3.32 -7.51 -10.21
N LYS A 75 3.27 -8.82 -10.54
CA LYS A 75 2.71 -9.31 -11.82
C LYS A 75 1.34 -8.69 -12.13
N SER A 76 0.50 -8.57 -11.12
CA SER A 76 -0.81 -7.91 -11.22
C SER A 76 -0.77 -6.65 -10.37
N CYS A 77 -0.76 -5.49 -11.01
CA CYS A 77 -0.68 -4.18 -10.36
C CYS A 77 -1.70 -3.21 -10.96
N LYS A 78 -1.88 -2.07 -10.34
CA LYS A 78 -2.81 -1.00 -10.74
C LYS A 78 -4.25 -1.52 -10.87
N ASP A 79 -4.90 -1.26 -12.02
CA ASP A 79 -6.27 -1.70 -12.33
C ASP A 79 -6.45 -3.23 -12.28
N LYS A 80 -5.39 -3.98 -12.60
CA LYS A 80 -5.35 -5.45 -12.59
C LYS A 80 -4.85 -6.05 -11.27
N ALA A 81 -4.68 -5.23 -10.22
CA ALA A 81 -4.19 -5.72 -8.95
C ALA A 81 -5.10 -6.80 -8.35
N LEU A 82 -4.49 -7.90 -7.88
CA LEU A 82 -5.21 -8.90 -7.11
C LEU A 82 -5.58 -8.32 -5.75
N CYS A 83 -6.79 -8.63 -5.26
CA CYS A 83 -7.27 -8.22 -3.95
C CYS A 83 -6.38 -8.76 -2.82
N CYS A 84 -6.34 -8.05 -1.68
CA CYS A 84 -5.71 -8.57 -0.45
C CYS A 84 -6.54 -9.65 0.24
N GLY A 85 -7.83 -9.76 -0.09
CA GLY A 85 -8.73 -10.75 0.49
C GLY A 85 -9.61 -10.25 1.64
N ALA A 86 -9.45 -9.00 2.12
CA ALA A 86 -10.22 -8.48 3.26
C ALA A 86 -11.66 -8.07 2.91
N GLY A 87 -11.92 -7.75 1.62
CA GLY A 87 -13.18 -7.18 1.18
C GLY A 87 -14.40 -8.05 1.48
N GLY A 88 -15.57 -7.43 1.60
CA GLY A 88 -16.81 -8.15 1.94
C GLY A 88 -16.80 -8.76 3.34
N ALA A 89 -16.05 -8.16 4.28
CA ALA A 89 -15.87 -8.67 5.63
C ALA A 89 -15.19 -10.05 5.72
N GLN A 90 -14.51 -10.49 4.65
CA GLN A 90 -13.87 -11.82 4.63
C GLN A 90 -12.79 -11.97 5.70
N MET A 91 -12.10 -10.88 6.07
CA MET A 91 -11.10 -10.94 7.15
C MET A 91 -11.68 -11.30 8.54
N PHE A 92 -12.99 -11.23 8.72
CA PHE A 92 -13.69 -11.54 9.97
C PHE A 92 -14.42 -12.88 9.91
N LYS A 93 -14.36 -13.58 8.81
CA LYS A 93 -15.01 -14.88 8.59
C LYS A 93 -13.98 -15.99 8.65
N GLU A 94 -14.46 -17.18 8.97
CA GLU A 94 -13.68 -18.40 8.74
C GLU A 94 -13.40 -18.57 7.25
N SER A 95 -12.21 -19.09 6.95
CA SER A 95 -11.81 -19.33 5.56
C SER A 95 -12.77 -20.33 4.88
N GLU A 96 -13.29 -19.93 3.73
CA GLU A 96 -14.11 -20.79 2.90
C GLU A 96 -13.27 -21.92 2.28
N LYS A 97 -13.91 -23.08 2.06
CA LYS A 97 -13.25 -24.21 1.40
C LYS A 97 -12.77 -23.80 -0.01
N GLY A 98 -11.49 -24.00 -0.26
CA GLY A 98 -10.87 -23.64 -1.54
C GLY A 98 -9.43 -24.14 -1.63
N ASN A 99 -8.77 -23.87 -2.74
CA ASN A 99 -7.40 -24.33 -2.96
C ASN A 99 -6.35 -23.44 -2.28
N GLN A 100 -6.65 -22.16 -2.08
CA GLN A 100 -5.73 -21.20 -1.51
C GLN A 100 -6.46 -19.90 -1.15
N GLU A 101 -6.14 -19.32 -0.01
CA GLU A 101 -6.58 -17.98 0.39
C GLU A 101 -6.01 -16.89 -0.51
N ILE A 102 -6.80 -15.83 -0.71
CA ILE A 102 -6.45 -14.73 -1.61
C ILE A 102 -5.24 -13.95 -1.09
N ASN A 103 -5.15 -13.69 0.22
CA ASN A 103 -4.01 -13.02 0.83
C ASN A 103 -2.71 -13.79 0.59
N ILE A 104 -2.72 -15.12 0.75
CA ILE A 104 -1.57 -16.00 0.47
C ILE A 104 -1.18 -15.89 -1.01
N LYS A 105 -2.16 -15.94 -1.92
CA LYS A 105 -1.91 -15.80 -3.36
C LYS A 105 -1.29 -14.43 -3.68
N ARG A 106 -1.79 -13.37 -3.06
CA ARG A 106 -1.27 -12.01 -3.23
C ARG A 106 0.14 -11.86 -2.66
N THR A 107 0.37 -12.39 -1.48
CA THR A 107 1.69 -12.41 -0.83
C THR A 107 2.73 -13.14 -1.69
N LYS A 108 2.38 -14.27 -2.29
CA LYS A 108 3.27 -14.97 -3.24
C LYS A 108 3.63 -14.12 -4.45
N GLN A 109 2.74 -13.23 -4.92
CA GLN A 109 3.08 -12.27 -5.98
C GLN A 109 4.08 -11.21 -5.49
N ALA A 110 3.91 -10.73 -4.26
CA ALA A 110 4.82 -9.76 -3.67
C ALA A 110 6.23 -10.36 -3.49
N VAL A 111 6.33 -11.54 -2.94
CA VAL A 111 7.61 -12.25 -2.74
C VAL A 111 8.35 -12.49 -4.05
N LYS A 112 7.65 -12.81 -5.14
CA LYS A 112 8.24 -13.00 -6.48
C LYS A 112 8.91 -11.74 -7.05
N THR A 113 8.67 -10.56 -6.49
CA THR A 113 9.37 -9.33 -6.90
C THR A 113 10.79 -9.23 -6.36
N ASN A 114 11.19 -10.11 -5.44
CA ASN A 114 12.44 -10.06 -4.68
C ASN A 114 12.60 -8.77 -3.84
N ALA A 115 11.49 -8.09 -3.54
CA ALA A 115 11.45 -6.99 -2.59
C ALA A 115 11.22 -7.56 -1.18
N LYS A 116 11.96 -7.06 -0.21
CA LYS A 116 11.81 -7.44 1.21
C LYS A 116 10.84 -6.51 1.96
N ILE A 117 10.43 -5.42 1.33
CA ILE A 117 9.45 -4.47 1.85
C ILE A 117 8.23 -4.50 0.95
N ILE A 118 7.08 -4.77 1.54
CA ILE A 118 5.77 -4.72 0.88
C ILE A 118 5.07 -3.49 1.41
N ALA A 119 4.87 -2.50 0.56
CA ALA A 119 4.15 -1.28 0.90
C ALA A 119 2.65 -1.43 0.59
N ALA A 120 1.81 -0.93 1.47
CA ALA A 120 0.37 -0.82 1.29
C ALA A 120 -0.09 0.60 1.67
N ALA A 121 -1.33 0.93 1.37
CA ALA A 121 -1.94 2.22 1.73
C ALA A 121 -3.39 1.99 2.19
N CYS A 122 -3.60 0.96 2.97
CA CYS A 122 -4.88 0.58 3.56
C CYS A 122 -4.61 -0.37 4.73
N PRO A 123 -5.17 -0.11 5.92
CA PRO A 123 -4.91 -0.93 7.12
C PRO A 123 -5.35 -2.39 6.95
N PHE A 124 -6.48 -2.63 6.29
CA PHE A 124 -6.93 -4.00 6.00
C PHE A 124 -5.96 -4.74 5.07
N CYS A 125 -5.45 -4.06 4.03
CA CYS A 125 -4.44 -4.66 3.14
C CYS A 125 -3.15 -4.96 3.90
N ASN A 126 -2.72 -4.07 4.80
CA ASN A 126 -1.54 -4.26 5.63
C ASN A 126 -1.68 -5.52 6.49
N THR A 127 -2.81 -5.68 7.20
CA THR A 127 -3.11 -6.88 8.00
C THR A 127 -3.07 -8.14 7.15
N MET A 128 -3.83 -8.18 6.05
CA MET A 128 -3.93 -9.38 5.20
C MET A 128 -2.59 -9.80 4.58
N LEU A 129 -1.76 -8.84 4.19
CA LEU A 129 -0.42 -9.13 3.65
C LEU A 129 0.54 -9.58 4.75
N SER A 130 0.45 -8.98 5.94
CA SER A 130 1.22 -9.40 7.12
C SER A 130 0.90 -10.85 7.49
N ASP A 131 -0.38 -11.21 7.53
CA ASP A 131 -0.80 -12.60 7.82
C ASP A 131 -0.39 -13.55 6.69
N GLY A 132 -0.46 -13.11 5.44
CA GLY A 132 0.02 -13.90 4.32
C GLY A 132 1.54 -14.17 4.38
N ILE A 133 2.34 -13.20 4.83
CA ILE A 133 3.78 -13.41 5.07
C ILE A 133 3.98 -14.40 6.21
N LYS A 134 3.32 -14.20 7.36
CA LYS A 134 3.42 -15.13 8.52
C LYS A 134 3.07 -16.57 8.17
N ALA A 135 2.07 -16.75 7.31
CA ALA A 135 1.63 -18.09 6.89
C ALA A 135 2.56 -18.76 5.87
N THR A 136 3.43 -18.02 5.17
CA THR A 136 4.18 -18.57 4.03
C THR A 136 5.70 -18.45 4.16
N HIS A 137 6.20 -17.58 5.02
CA HIS A 137 7.62 -17.25 5.15
C HIS A 137 8.00 -17.02 6.61
N ASP A 138 9.29 -17.15 6.91
CA ASP A 138 9.80 -16.72 8.20
C ASP A 138 9.73 -15.18 8.29
N ASN A 139 9.09 -14.68 9.35
CA ASN A 139 8.75 -13.27 9.53
C ASN A 139 9.95 -12.31 9.56
N SER A 140 11.16 -12.84 9.82
CA SER A 140 12.37 -12.01 9.92
C SER A 140 12.79 -11.34 8.62
N ASP A 141 12.36 -11.88 7.47
CA ASP A 141 12.88 -11.51 6.15
C ASP A 141 12.06 -10.43 5.44
N PHE A 142 10.80 -10.27 5.83
CA PHE A 142 9.87 -9.37 5.14
C PHE A 142 9.25 -8.35 6.10
N LYS A 143 9.03 -7.14 5.59
CA LYS A 143 8.29 -6.09 6.30
C LYS A 143 7.10 -5.67 5.46
N VAL A 144 5.92 -5.64 6.07
CA VAL A 144 4.74 -5.02 5.48
C VAL A 144 4.56 -3.68 6.18
N LEU A 145 4.57 -2.59 5.43
CA LEU A 145 4.53 -1.23 5.96
C LEU A 145 3.44 -0.43 5.22
N ASP A 146 2.78 0.46 5.94
CA ASP A 146 2.01 1.50 5.26
C ASP A 146 2.96 2.51 4.60
N VAL A 147 2.54 3.09 3.48
CA VAL A 147 3.34 4.11 2.80
C VAL A 147 3.60 5.30 3.72
N ALA A 148 2.65 5.63 4.61
CA ALA A 148 2.83 6.69 5.60
C ALA A 148 3.95 6.36 6.60
N GLU A 149 4.12 5.10 7.02
CA GLU A 149 5.24 4.69 7.89
C GLU A 149 6.59 4.81 7.18
N ILE A 150 6.62 4.52 5.87
CA ILE A 150 7.83 4.69 5.05
C ILE A 150 8.22 6.17 4.97
N ILE A 151 7.24 7.05 4.78
CA ILE A 151 7.46 8.50 4.73
C ILE A 151 7.88 9.02 6.11
N ASP A 152 7.14 8.67 7.18
CA ASP A 152 7.45 9.12 8.55
C ASP A 152 8.89 8.77 8.95
N ALA A 153 9.31 7.53 8.68
CA ALA A 153 10.68 7.08 8.94
C ALA A 153 11.74 7.82 8.09
N SER A 154 11.33 8.54 7.03
CA SER A 154 12.20 9.26 6.11
C SER A 154 12.13 10.78 6.25
N VAL A 155 11.26 11.30 7.12
CA VAL A 155 11.15 12.75 7.37
C VAL A 155 12.42 13.25 8.05
N SER A 156 12.97 14.37 7.55
CA SER A 156 14.06 15.09 8.23
C SER A 156 13.58 15.57 9.59
N LYS A 157 14.33 15.24 10.64
CA LYS A 157 14.07 15.70 12.01
C LYS A 157 14.67 17.08 12.30
N GLU A 158 15.33 17.69 11.32
CA GLU A 158 15.79 19.07 11.42
C GLU A 158 14.63 20.01 11.12
N LEU A 159 14.12 20.62 12.17
CA LEU A 159 13.23 21.78 12.13
C LEU A 159 14.01 23.05 11.86
#